data_12cd553a4c8670898def7290f3647eca
#
_entry.id   12cd553a4c8670898def7290f3647eca
#
_cell.length_a   1.000
_cell.length_b   1.000
_cell.length_c   1.000
_cell.angle_alpha   90.00
_cell.angle_beta   90.00
_cell.angle_gamma   90.00
#
_symmetry.space_group_name_H-M   'P 1'
#
loop_
_entity.id
_entity.type
_entity.pdbx_description
1 polymer ?
#
loop_
_entity_poly.entity_id
_entity_poly.type
_entity_poly.pdbx_seq_one_letter_code
_entity_poly.pdbx_strand_id
1 'polypeptide(L)'
;MVRNARALPGVIQIVTTAETDRTTPPSGKGARVIFDVHRDVALEPDVAWEALIDWAAHSDWVPLTHVDVDASNPNVFTAWSGPGASGWGRRLALEDRMEAVVVDYEGGYGRCVVHKLGPSLKGVAELTVSPGEVAGTTSIHWHENVTVRRLPRFASSLTGTISAALFGWALGRMEKCARRQH
;
A
#
# COMPACT_ATOMS: atom_id res chain seq x y z
N MET A 1 0.18 -16.80 -34.07
CA MET A 1 1.50 -16.14 -33.84
C MET A 1 1.24 -14.91 -32.96
N VAL A 2 1.25 -15.09 -31.64
CA VAL A 2 0.94 -14.03 -30.66
C VAL A 2 2.27 -13.39 -30.29
N ARG A 3 2.41 -12.09 -30.56
CA ARG A 3 3.60 -11.32 -30.18
C ARG A 3 3.52 -11.04 -28.67
N ASN A 4 4.37 -11.69 -27.89
CA ASN A 4 4.61 -11.31 -26.51
C ASN A 4 5.20 -9.89 -26.47
N ALA A 5 4.44 -8.96 -25.94
CA ALA A 5 4.95 -7.64 -25.59
C ALA A 5 5.88 -7.81 -24.39
N ARG A 6 7.16 -7.57 -24.61
CA ARG A 6 8.19 -7.55 -23.57
C ARG A 6 7.90 -6.39 -22.63
N ALA A 7 7.46 -6.68 -21.42
CA ALA A 7 7.26 -5.65 -20.38
C ALA A 7 8.61 -5.04 -20.01
N LEU A 8 8.70 -3.73 -20.05
CA LEU A 8 9.88 -3.00 -19.59
C LEU A 8 9.84 -2.93 -18.05
N PRO A 9 10.96 -3.16 -17.35
CA PRO A 9 11.01 -3.04 -15.89
C PRO A 9 10.68 -1.59 -15.49
N GLY A 10 9.76 -1.46 -14.53
CA GLY A 10 9.31 -0.16 -13.99
C GLY A 10 7.96 0.35 -14.53
N VAL A 11 7.23 -0.44 -15.30
CA VAL A 11 5.88 -0.07 -15.76
C VAL A 11 4.89 -0.23 -14.61
N ILE A 12 4.29 0.89 -14.21
CA ILE A 12 3.17 0.90 -13.26
C ILE A 12 1.92 0.54 -14.07
N GLN A 13 1.33 -0.63 -13.80
CA GLN A 13 0.00 -0.95 -14.30
C GLN A 13 -1.04 -0.48 -13.27
N ILE A 14 -1.78 0.56 -13.61
CA ILE A 14 -2.90 1.04 -12.80
C ILE A 14 -4.15 0.40 -13.37
N VAL A 15 -4.70 -0.59 -12.65
CA VAL A 15 -5.99 -1.19 -12.98
C VAL A 15 -7.03 -0.61 -12.03
N THR A 16 -7.84 0.30 -12.53
CA THR A 16 -9.00 0.80 -11.78
C THR A 16 -10.21 -0.04 -12.16
N THR A 17 -10.49 -1.08 -11.39
CA THR A 17 -11.67 -1.92 -11.61
C THR A 17 -12.85 -1.30 -10.86
N ALA A 18 -13.81 -0.76 -11.59
CA ALA A 18 -15.13 -0.43 -11.05
C ALA A 18 -15.96 -1.73 -11.00
N GLU A 19 -15.61 -2.65 -10.08
CA GLU A 19 -16.39 -3.86 -9.88
C GLU A 19 -17.51 -3.60 -8.88
N THR A 20 -18.72 -3.78 -9.36
CA THR A 20 -19.96 -3.68 -8.57
C THR A 20 -20.13 -4.99 -7.79
N ASP A 21 -19.36 -5.21 -6.74
CA ASP A 21 -19.63 -6.25 -5.77
C ASP A 21 -20.79 -5.81 -4.86
N ARG A 22 -21.92 -6.54 -4.96
CA ARG A 22 -23.15 -6.33 -4.20
C ARG A 22 -23.08 -6.94 -2.80
N THR A 23 -22.00 -6.75 -2.08
CA THR A 23 -21.96 -7.06 -0.66
C THR A 23 -22.28 -5.81 0.14
N THR A 24 -23.27 -5.90 0.98
CA THR A 24 -23.92 -4.90 1.85
C THR A 24 -23.11 -3.62 2.09
N PRO A 25 -23.60 -2.42 1.72
CA PRO A 25 -22.88 -1.18 1.94
C PRO A 25 -22.69 -0.96 3.45
N PRO A 26 -21.48 -0.69 3.92
CA PRO A 26 -21.27 -0.26 5.29
C PRO A 26 -22.05 1.04 5.51
N SER A 27 -22.91 1.05 6.51
CA SER A 27 -23.72 2.19 6.96
C SER A 27 -22.82 3.30 7.54
N GLY A 28 -22.11 4.03 6.67
CA GLY A 28 -21.19 5.10 7.06
C GLY A 28 -21.20 6.26 6.05
N LYS A 29 -21.13 7.50 6.54
CA LYS A 29 -20.95 8.70 5.71
C LYS A 29 -19.54 8.73 5.13
N GLY A 30 -19.28 8.03 4.02
CA GLY A 30 -18.00 7.97 3.33
C GLY A 30 -18.12 7.36 1.94
N ALA A 31 -17.05 7.44 1.14
CA ALA A 31 -16.96 6.81 -0.16
C ALA A 31 -15.99 5.64 -0.13
N ARG A 32 -16.34 4.56 -0.84
CA ARG A 32 -15.47 3.42 -1.06
C ARG A 32 -14.44 3.78 -2.12
N VAL A 33 -13.18 3.50 -1.83
CA VAL A 33 -12.04 3.67 -2.73
C VAL A 33 -11.39 2.31 -2.87
N ILE A 34 -11.24 1.87 -4.12
CA ILE A 34 -10.55 0.62 -4.46
C ILE A 34 -9.47 0.98 -5.46
N PHE A 35 -8.27 0.48 -5.24
CA PHE A 35 -7.20 0.59 -6.20
C PHE A 35 -6.21 -0.57 -6.10
N ASP A 36 -5.52 -0.81 -7.20
CA ASP A 36 -4.46 -1.80 -7.34
C ASP A 36 -3.19 -1.12 -7.84
N VAL A 37 -2.05 -1.58 -7.32
CA VAL A 37 -0.72 -1.20 -7.80
C VAL A 37 0.08 -2.47 -8.05
N HIS A 38 0.55 -2.64 -9.27
CA HIS A 38 1.50 -3.67 -9.63
C HIS A 38 2.83 -3.02 -9.97
N ARG A 39 3.91 -3.53 -9.39
CA ARG A 39 5.24 -3.01 -9.66
C ARG A 39 6.29 -4.09 -9.52
N ASP A 40 7.16 -4.18 -10.54
CA ASP A 40 8.39 -4.94 -10.44
C ASP A 40 9.49 -4.03 -9.88
N VAL A 41 10.21 -4.54 -8.89
CA VAL A 41 11.36 -3.89 -8.25
C VAL A 41 12.60 -4.75 -8.44
N ALA A 42 13.75 -4.12 -8.59
CA ALA A 42 15.02 -4.85 -8.74
C ALA A 42 15.63 -5.11 -7.34
N LEU A 43 14.95 -5.93 -6.60
CA LEU A 43 15.30 -6.46 -5.28
C LEU A 43 15.01 -7.96 -5.28
N GLU A 44 15.77 -8.73 -4.52
CA GLU A 44 15.41 -10.13 -4.22
C GLU A 44 14.13 -10.17 -3.39
N PRO A 45 13.30 -11.24 -3.49
CA PRO A 45 12.00 -11.31 -2.84
C PRO A 45 12.02 -11.15 -1.32
N ASP A 46 13.01 -11.69 -0.64
CA ASP A 46 13.20 -11.54 0.80
C ASP A 46 13.50 -10.08 1.19
N VAL A 47 14.39 -9.41 0.47
CA VAL A 47 14.73 -7.99 0.68
C VAL A 47 13.51 -7.10 0.43
N ALA A 48 12.76 -7.37 -0.65
CA ALA A 48 11.54 -6.63 -0.95
C ALA A 48 10.46 -6.85 0.12
N TRP A 49 10.33 -8.08 0.60
CA TRP A 49 9.37 -8.43 1.65
C TRP A 49 9.70 -7.72 2.97
N GLU A 50 10.93 -7.83 3.44
CA GLU A 50 11.39 -7.15 4.66
C GLU A 50 11.14 -5.65 4.61
N ALA A 51 11.46 -5.01 3.48
CA ALA A 51 11.22 -3.57 3.29
C ALA A 51 9.72 -3.21 3.28
N LEU A 52 8.85 -4.12 2.83
CA LEU A 52 7.39 -3.91 2.81
C LEU A 52 6.74 -4.03 4.18
N ILE A 53 7.20 -4.95 5.03
CA ILE A 53 6.62 -5.19 6.35
C ILE A 53 7.30 -4.41 7.47
N ASP A 54 8.38 -3.70 7.21
CA ASP A 54 8.96 -2.73 8.14
C ASP A 54 8.08 -1.48 8.19
N TRP A 55 7.05 -1.52 9.04
CA TRP A 55 6.06 -0.44 9.17
C TRP A 55 6.70 0.90 9.56
N ALA A 56 7.72 0.89 10.39
CA ALA A 56 8.43 2.12 10.81
C ALA A 56 9.12 2.79 9.61
N ALA A 57 9.76 1.99 8.75
CA ALA A 57 10.44 2.47 7.56
C ALA A 57 9.49 3.08 6.51
N HIS A 58 8.17 2.82 6.60
CA HIS A 58 7.20 3.51 5.74
C HIS A 58 7.26 5.03 5.87
N SER A 59 7.70 5.55 7.01
CA SER A 59 7.94 6.99 7.21
C SER A 59 8.99 7.56 6.25
N ASP A 60 9.91 6.74 5.75
CA ASP A 60 11.03 7.18 4.90
C ASP A 60 10.67 7.19 3.40
N TRP A 61 9.79 6.29 2.98
CA TRP A 61 9.48 6.11 1.57
C TRP A 61 8.03 6.42 1.19
N VAL A 62 7.07 6.40 2.10
CA VAL A 62 5.70 6.88 1.83
C VAL A 62 5.66 8.40 2.01
N PRO A 63 5.27 9.18 0.98
CA PRO A 63 5.31 10.63 1.05
C PRO A 63 4.34 11.19 2.08
N LEU A 64 4.77 12.22 2.78
CA LEU A 64 3.95 12.95 3.78
C LEU A 64 3.33 12.02 4.83
N THR A 65 4.01 10.92 5.14
CA THR A 65 3.52 9.94 6.11
C THR A 65 4.55 9.77 7.24
N HIS A 66 4.04 9.63 8.44
CA HIS A 66 4.78 9.20 9.61
C HIS A 66 4.08 8.00 10.24
N VAL A 67 4.82 6.97 10.62
CA VAL A 67 4.27 5.75 11.19
C VAL A 67 4.80 5.55 12.60
N ASP A 68 3.89 5.37 13.54
CA ASP A 68 4.16 4.96 14.90
C ASP A 68 3.78 3.50 15.06
N VAL A 69 4.74 2.64 15.39
CA VAL A 69 4.51 1.21 15.65
C VAL A 69 4.27 1.02 17.17
N ASP A 70 3.29 0.22 17.52
CA ASP A 70 2.98 -0.10 18.91
C ASP A 70 4.12 -0.92 19.54
N ALA A 71 4.68 -0.44 20.65
CA ALA A 71 5.81 -1.09 21.30
C ALA A 71 5.48 -2.48 21.89
N SER A 72 4.21 -2.75 22.16
CA SER A 72 3.72 -4.03 22.69
C SER A 72 3.30 -5.03 21.64
N ASN A 73 2.95 -4.55 20.44
CA ASN A 73 2.53 -5.38 19.32
C ASN A 73 3.02 -4.78 17.99
N PRO A 74 4.10 -5.31 17.39
CA PRO A 74 4.68 -4.78 16.16
C PRO A 74 3.73 -4.86 14.94
N ASN A 75 2.67 -5.67 15.01
CA ASN A 75 1.65 -5.74 13.97
C ASN A 75 0.60 -4.64 14.06
N VAL A 76 0.60 -3.82 15.13
CA VAL A 76 -0.29 -2.67 15.31
C VAL A 76 0.50 -1.39 15.11
N PHE A 77 0.02 -0.54 14.24
CA PHE A 77 0.69 0.72 13.92
C PHE A 77 -0.31 1.79 13.51
N THR A 78 0.10 3.05 13.60
CA THR A 78 -0.71 4.19 13.21
C THR A 78 0.07 5.03 12.20
N ALA A 79 -0.50 5.22 11.02
CA ALA A 79 0.02 6.14 10.02
C ALA A 79 -0.67 7.50 10.14
N TRP A 80 0.14 8.54 10.14
CA TRP A 80 -0.27 9.93 10.08
C TRP A 80 0.07 10.44 8.70
N SER A 81 -0.92 10.81 7.88
CA SER A 81 -0.70 11.21 6.50
C SER A 81 -1.18 12.63 6.23
N GLY A 82 -0.36 13.41 5.51
CA GLY A 82 -0.67 14.77 5.12
C GLY A 82 0.37 15.80 5.55
N PRO A 83 0.16 17.09 5.23
CA PRO A 83 1.05 18.17 5.63
C PRO A 83 1.20 18.21 7.16
N GLY A 84 2.45 18.12 7.64
CA GLY A 84 2.76 18.14 9.07
C GLY A 84 2.57 16.81 9.79
N ALA A 85 2.49 15.69 9.09
CA ALA A 85 2.41 14.33 9.67
C ALA A 85 3.53 14.05 10.69
N SER A 86 4.73 14.57 10.45
CA SER A 86 5.84 14.57 11.40
C SER A 86 5.92 15.91 12.14
N GLY A 87 5.44 15.97 13.39
CA GLY A 87 5.62 17.14 14.24
C GLY A 87 4.34 17.89 14.63
N TRP A 88 4.41 19.22 14.75
CA TRP A 88 3.34 20.08 15.32
C TRP A 88 2.05 20.08 14.49
N GLY A 89 2.14 19.75 13.20
CA GLY A 89 1.01 19.67 12.28
C GLY A 89 0.17 18.39 12.37
N ARG A 90 0.53 17.43 13.23
CA ARG A 90 -0.12 16.12 13.36
C ARG A 90 -1.65 16.20 13.57
N ARG A 91 -2.15 17.29 14.17
CA ARG A 91 -3.60 17.53 14.36
C ARG A 91 -4.37 17.72 13.05
N LEU A 92 -3.65 18.05 11.95
CA LEU A 92 -4.21 18.21 10.61
C LEU A 92 -3.98 17.00 9.71
N ALA A 93 -3.16 16.04 10.17
CA ALA A 93 -2.89 14.81 9.45
C ALA A 93 -4.08 13.84 9.57
N LEU A 94 -4.25 13.01 8.54
CA LEU A 94 -5.18 11.89 8.59
C LEU A 94 -4.56 10.79 9.45
N GLU A 95 -5.27 10.43 10.51
CA GLU A 95 -4.92 9.31 11.36
C GLU A 95 -5.51 8.03 10.78
N ASP A 96 -4.68 7.01 10.57
CA ASP A 96 -5.08 5.69 10.11
C ASP A 96 -4.44 4.62 11.00
N ARG A 97 -5.23 4.09 11.96
CA ARG A 97 -4.80 2.97 12.80
C ARG A 97 -4.98 1.67 12.04
N MET A 98 -3.98 0.82 12.08
CA MET A 98 -3.89 -0.40 11.29
C MET A 98 -3.41 -1.57 12.14
N GLU A 99 -3.78 -2.78 11.68
CA GLU A 99 -3.32 -4.03 12.25
C GLU A 99 -3.02 -5.02 11.12
N ALA A 100 -1.79 -5.53 11.07
CA ALA A 100 -1.41 -6.62 10.19
C ALA A 100 -1.91 -7.95 10.81
N VAL A 101 -2.93 -8.55 10.20
CA VAL A 101 -3.60 -9.76 10.71
C VAL A 101 -3.10 -11.03 10.04
N VAL A 102 -2.45 -10.92 8.88
CA VAL A 102 -1.75 -11.99 8.17
C VAL A 102 -0.40 -11.45 7.75
N VAL A 103 0.66 -12.14 8.07
CA VAL A 103 2.04 -11.85 7.64
C VAL A 103 2.72 -13.18 7.37
N ASP A 104 2.64 -13.66 6.13
CA ASP A 104 3.16 -14.97 5.72
C ASP A 104 4.22 -14.76 4.63
N TYR A 105 5.34 -15.47 4.76
CA TYR A 105 6.40 -15.46 3.75
C TYR A 105 7.06 -16.84 3.68
N GLU A 106 7.08 -17.42 2.49
CA GLU A 106 7.72 -18.70 2.24
C GLU A 106 8.24 -18.79 0.79
N GLY A 107 9.50 -19.19 0.63
CA GLY A 107 10.06 -19.53 -0.69
C GLY A 107 10.03 -18.39 -1.73
N GLY A 108 10.13 -17.15 -1.30
CA GLY A 108 10.06 -15.98 -2.19
C GLY A 108 8.64 -15.42 -2.41
N TYR A 109 7.62 -16.06 -1.83
CA TYR A 109 6.23 -15.63 -1.90
C TYR A 109 5.78 -15.08 -0.56
N GLY A 110 5.27 -13.85 -0.55
CA GLY A 110 4.76 -13.22 0.65
C GLY A 110 3.33 -12.72 0.50
N ARG A 111 2.58 -12.78 1.58
CA ARG A 111 1.23 -12.22 1.69
C ARG A 111 1.04 -11.53 3.02
N CYS A 112 0.64 -10.28 2.99
CA CYS A 112 0.28 -9.52 4.17
C CYS A 112 -1.13 -8.94 4.00
N VAL A 113 -1.95 -9.07 5.05
CA VAL A 113 -3.28 -8.46 5.12
C VAL A 113 -3.31 -7.49 6.28
N VAL A 114 -3.63 -6.25 5.98
CA VAL A 114 -3.70 -5.15 6.95
C VAL A 114 -5.14 -4.64 7.06
N HIS A 115 -5.69 -4.71 8.27
CA HIS A 115 -6.97 -4.11 8.58
C HIS A 115 -6.79 -2.62 8.91
N LYS A 116 -7.53 -1.77 8.24
CA LYS A 116 -7.64 -0.33 8.54
C LYS A 116 -8.79 -0.11 9.49
N LEU A 117 -8.48 0.34 10.71
CA LEU A 117 -9.41 0.38 11.84
C LEU A 117 -10.07 1.76 12.04
N GLY A 118 -9.64 2.74 11.28
CA GLY A 118 -10.13 4.11 11.38
C GLY A 118 -9.23 5.00 12.25
N PRO A 119 -9.61 6.25 12.54
CA PRO A 119 -10.94 6.84 12.34
C PRO A 119 -11.22 7.37 10.92
N SER A 120 -10.17 7.62 10.12
CA SER A 120 -10.32 8.26 8.80
C SER A 120 -10.57 7.26 7.68
N LEU A 121 -9.93 6.10 7.75
CA LEU A 121 -10.02 5.01 6.79
C LEU A 121 -10.48 3.73 7.47
N LYS A 122 -11.36 2.97 6.81
CA LYS A 122 -11.78 1.63 7.26
C LYS A 122 -11.80 0.68 6.07
N GLY A 123 -11.23 -0.49 6.23
CA GLY A 123 -11.20 -1.49 5.17
C GLY A 123 -10.01 -2.43 5.28
N VAL A 124 -9.52 -2.86 4.14
CA VAL A 124 -8.43 -3.84 4.06
C VAL A 124 -7.43 -3.40 2.99
N ALA A 125 -6.15 -3.55 3.30
CA ALA A 125 -5.08 -3.56 2.32
C ALA A 125 -4.49 -4.98 2.25
N GLU A 126 -4.20 -5.46 1.06
CA GLU A 126 -3.52 -6.71 0.82
C GLU A 126 -2.26 -6.47 -0.01
N LEU A 127 -1.15 -6.96 0.50
CA LEU A 127 0.16 -6.86 -0.14
C LEU A 127 0.62 -8.27 -0.45
N THR A 128 1.07 -8.48 -1.68
CA THR A 128 1.73 -9.75 -2.06
C THR A 128 3.03 -9.48 -2.77
N VAL A 129 3.99 -10.37 -2.56
CA VAL A 129 5.25 -10.42 -3.30
C VAL A 129 5.42 -11.79 -3.93
N SER A 130 6.07 -11.83 -5.08
CA SER A 130 6.49 -13.04 -5.75
C SER A 130 7.78 -12.79 -6.53
N PRO A 131 8.56 -13.84 -6.84
CA PRO A 131 9.68 -13.70 -7.78
C PRO A 131 9.23 -13.05 -9.08
N GLY A 132 9.96 -12.07 -9.57
CA GLY A 132 9.71 -11.44 -10.85
C GLY A 132 10.11 -12.31 -12.03
N GLU A 133 9.75 -11.89 -13.25
CA GLU A 133 10.14 -12.62 -14.49
C GLU A 133 11.65 -12.59 -14.74
N VAL A 134 12.35 -11.60 -14.22
CA VAL A 134 13.80 -11.44 -14.34
C VAL A 134 14.44 -11.84 -13.02
N ALA A 135 15.52 -12.63 -13.08
CA ALA A 135 16.28 -13.01 -11.88
C ALA A 135 16.75 -11.75 -11.12
N GLY A 136 16.62 -11.77 -9.78
CA GLY A 136 16.96 -10.62 -8.94
C GLY A 136 15.89 -9.53 -8.93
N THR A 137 14.68 -9.83 -9.41
CA THR A 137 13.52 -8.93 -9.33
C THR A 137 12.39 -9.55 -8.57
N THR A 138 11.52 -8.69 -8.02
CA THR A 138 10.32 -9.07 -7.28
C THR A 138 9.12 -8.33 -7.86
N SER A 139 8.05 -9.07 -8.11
CA SER A 139 6.74 -8.49 -8.45
C SER A 139 5.97 -8.23 -7.16
N ILE A 140 5.54 -6.98 -6.98
CA ILE A 140 4.76 -6.53 -5.84
C ILE A 140 3.36 -6.18 -6.34
N HIS A 141 2.34 -6.70 -5.67
CA HIS A 141 0.96 -6.29 -5.84
C HIS A 141 0.44 -5.72 -4.52
N TRP A 142 -0.09 -4.51 -4.58
CA TRP A 142 -0.74 -3.81 -3.47
C TRP A 142 -2.18 -3.52 -3.85
N HIS A 143 -3.11 -4.16 -3.16
CA HIS A 143 -4.54 -3.94 -3.31
C HIS A 143 -5.12 -3.23 -2.09
N GLU A 144 -5.89 -2.17 -2.29
CA GLU A 144 -6.65 -1.51 -1.23
C GLU A 144 -8.13 -1.45 -1.54
N ASN A 145 -8.93 -1.75 -0.51
CA ASN A 145 -10.38 -1.64 -0.52
C ASN A 145 -10.82 -0.97 0.78
N VAL A 146 -10.98 0.34 0.72
CA VAL A 146 -11.19 1.17 1.90
C VAL A 146 -12.39 2.09 1.75
N THR A 147 -13.02 2.42 2.87
CA THR A 147 -14.01 3.48 2.98
C THR A 147 -13.36 4.70 3.61
N VAL A 148 -13.33 5.80 2.86
CA VAL A 148 -12.77 7.07 3.31
C VAL A 148 -13.90 7.92 3.91
N ARG A 149 -13.79 8.24 5.19
CA ARG A 149 -14.77 9.06 5.90
C ARG A 149 -14.81 10.47 5.31
N ARG A 150 -16.01 11.02 5.13
CA ARG A 150 -16.26 12.37 4.59
C ARG A 150 -15.84 12.58 3.14
N LEU A 151 -15.37 11.56 2.43
CA LEU A 151 -15.14 11.68 1.01
C LEU A 151 -16.48 11.66 0.25
N PRO A 152 -16.77 12.63 -0.62
CA PRO A 152 -17.93 12.57 -1.49
C PRO A 152 -17.83 11.41 -2.48
N ARG A 153 -18.94 10.73 -2.75
CA ARG A 153 -18.95 9.55 -3.64
C ARG A 153 -18.42 9.82 -5.05
N PHE A 154 -18.67 11.02 -5.57
CA PHE A 154 -18.17 11.40 -6.90
C PHE A 154 -16.63 11.54 -6.97
N ALA A 155 -15.96 11.73 -5.82
CA ALA A 155 -14.51 11.86 -5.74
C ALA A 155 -13.79 10.51 -5.59
N SER A 156 -14.50 9.39 -5.39
CA SER A 156 -13.87 8.09 -5.09
C SER A 156 -12.96 7.58 -6.19
N SER A 157 -13.38 7.66 -7.46
CA SER A 157 -12.57 7.20 -8.60
C SER A 157 -11.29 8.03 -8.76
N LEU A 158 -11.39 9.36 -8.67
CA LEU A 158 -10.22 10.23 -8.73
C LEU A 158 -9.26 9.98 -7.57
N THR A 159 -9.80 9.78 -6.35
CA THR A 159 -9.01 9.45 -5.17
C THR A 159 -8.29 8.10 -5.38
N GLY A 160 -8.94 7.07 -5.90
CA GLY A 160 -8.32 5.79 -6.21
C GLY A 160 -7.16 5.93 -7.19
N THR A 161 -7.33 6.67 -8.28
CA THR A 161 -6.27 6.91 -9.27
C THR A 161 -5.07 7.65 -8.68
N ILE A 162 -5.32 8.68 -7.88
CA ILE A 162 -4.26 9.45 -7.20
C ILE A 162 -3.54 8.55 -6.19
N SER A 163 -4.28 7.76 -5.40
CA SER A 163 -3.69 6.82 -4.44
C SER A 163 -2.82 5.79 -5.14
N ALA A 164 -3.29 5.16 -6.22
CA ALA A 164 -2.50 4.19 -6.99
C ALA A 164 -1.19 4.80 -7.51
N ALA A 165 -1.23 6.02 -8.03
CA ALA A 165 -0.04 6.73 -8.51
C ALA A 165 0.95 7.02 -7.36
N LEU A 166 0.44 7.48 -6.21
CA LEU A 166 1.25 7.75 -5.01
C LEU A 166 1.91 6.48 -4.47
N PHE A 167 1.17 5.39 -4.36
CA PHE A 167 1.71 4.11 -3.88
C PHE A 167 2.70 3.50 -4.88
N GLY A 168 2.44 3.59 -6.19
CA GLY A 168 3.40 3.18 -7.20
C GLY A 168 4.71 3.96 -7.11
N TRP A 169 4.65 5.27 -6.87
CA TRP A 169 5.84 6.08 -6.65
C TRP A 169 6.53 5.74 -5.31
N ALA A 170 5.76 5.50 -4.24
CA ALA A 170 6.26 5.10 -2.94
C ALA A 170 7.05 3.78 -3.01
N LEU A 171 6.54 2.76 -3.71
CA LEU A 171 7.26 1.51 -3.94
C LEU A 171 8.60 1.73 -4.68
N GLY A 172 8.66 2.68 -5.62
CA GLY A 172 9.92 3.06 -6.25
C GLY A 172 10.91 3.77 -5.32
N ARG A 173 10.42 4.45 -4.28
CA ARG A 173 11.27 4.99 -3.21
C ARG A 173 11.73 3.90 -2.26
N MET A 174 10.85 2.99 -1.88
CA MET A 174 11.18 1.82 -1.08
C MET A 174 12.35 1.05 -1.71
N GLU A 175 12.25 0.72 -3.00
CA GLU A 175 13.33 0.06 -3.75
C GLU A 175 14.68 0.80 -3.60
N LYS A 176 14.68 2.14 -3.73
CA LYS A 176 15.89 2.95 -3.59
C LYS A 176 16.42 2.97 -2.15
N CYS A 177 15.55 2.94 -1.16
CA CYS A 177 15.93 2.90 0.26
C CYS A 177 16.54 1.53 0.59
N ALA A 178 15.89 0.43 0.22
CA ALA A 178 16.37 -0.92 0.45
C ALA A 178 17.74 -1.18 -0.18
N ARG A 179 17.96 -0.74 -1.41
CA ARG A 179 19.26 -0.87 -2.10
C ARG A 179 20.44 -0.12 -1.46
N ARG A 180 20.16 0.83 -0.57
CA ARG A 180 21.22 1.56 0.15
C ARG A 180 21.63 0.88 1.45
N GLN A 181 20.81 -0.05 1.91
CA GLN A 181 21.02 -0.78 3.17
C GLN A 181 21.72 -2.13 2.95
N HIS A 182 21.68 -2.63 1.72
CA HIS A 182 22.32 -3.86 1.23
C HIS A 182 23.39 -3.55 0.19
#